data_7888d30b415ff0af1ab63f9825dea1b6
#
_entry.id   7888d30b415ff0af1ab63f9825dea1b6
#
_cell.length_a   1.000
_cell.length_b   1.000
_cell.length_c   1.000
_cell.angle_alpha   90.00
_cell.angle_beta   90.00
_cell.angle_gamma   90.00
#
_symmetry.space_group_name_H-M   'P 1'
#
loop_
_entity.id
_entity.type
_entity.pdbx_description
1 polymer ?
#
loop_
_entity_poly.entity_id
_entity_poly.type
_entity_poly.pdbx_seq_one_letter_code
_entity_poly.pdbx_strand_id
1 'polypeptide(L)'
;GVLYNLDLDMGVGELNLTSCLLGNSELNQGVGQTNLTLTGNKDDYRLNFDKGLGSISVDGQKMSDDSVYGNGQNKVDIDGGVGEIKVNFSK
;
A
#
# COMPACT_ATOMS: atom_id res chain seq x y z
N GLY A 1 -2.26 4.27 15.00
CA GLY A 1 -2.34 5.67 14.64
C GLY A 1 -3.10 5.93 13.37
N VAL A 2 -3.37 7.18 13.15
CA VAL A 2 -4.06 7.66 11.96
C VAL A 2 -3.17 8.67 11.25
N LEU A 3 -3.01 8.50 9.93
CA LEU A 3 -2.19 9.39 9.12
C LEU A 3 -3.05 9.97 8.01
N TYR A 4 -2.91 11.27 7.78
CA TYR A 4 -3.61 11.97 6.72
C TYR A 4 -2.62 12.35 5.62
N ASN A 5 -2.98 12.08 4.38
CA ASN A 5 -2.20 12.50 3.21
C ASN A 5 -0.73 12.13 3.35
N LEU A 6 -0.48 10.87 3.67
CA LEU A 6 0.87 10.36 3.85
C LEU A 6 1.64 10.41 2.54
N ASP A 7 2.86 10.89 2.60
CA ASP A 7 3.78 10.88 1.47
C ASP A 7 5.09 10.26 1.96
N LEU A 8 5.34 9.04 1.54
CA LEU A 8 6.48 8.27 2.01
C LEU A 8 7.32 7.78 0.84
N ASP A 9 8.58 8.17 0.84
CA ASP A 9 9.57 7.66 -0.11
C ASP A 9 10.47 6.67 0.60
N MET A 10 10.50 5.44 0.12
CA MET A 10 11.38 4.41 0.64
C MET A 10 12.48 4.13 -0.37
N GLY A 11 13.72 4.27 0.04
CA GLY A 11 14.84 3.96 -0.83
C GLY A 11 15.09 2.46 -0.90
N VAL A 12 16.05 1.98 -0.11
CA VAL A 12 16.42 0.57 -0.06
C VAL A 12 16.16 0.05 1.34
N GLY A 13 15.50 -1.10 1.47
CA GLY A 13 15.29 -1.72 2.76
C GLY A 13 13.90 -2.27 2.93
N GLU A 14 13.46 -2.35 4.18
CA GLU A 14 12.18 -2.93 4.55
C GLU A 14 11.34 -1.89 5.28
N LEU A 15 10.07 -1.81 4.90
CA LEU A 15 9.11 -0.94 5.57
C LEU A 15 8.01 -1.78 6.19
N ASN A 16 7.76 -1.55 7.48
CA ASN A 16 6.63 -2.15 8.18
C ASN A 16 5.81 -1.02 8.78
N LEU A 17 4.60 -0.84 8.28
CA LEU A 17 3.73 0.24 8.73
C LEU A 17 2.36 -0.33 9.06
N THR A 18 1.88 0.00 10.25
CA THR A 18 0.51 -0.33 10.67
C THR A 18 -0.19 0.97 11.04
N SER A 19 -1.19 1.35 10.27
CA SER A 19 -1.85 2.63 10.50
C SER A 19 -3.18 2.68 9.75
N CYS A 20 -4.00 3.67 10.12
CA CYS A 20 -5.18 4.02 9.36
C CYS A 20 -4.83 5.21 8.47
N LEU A 21 -4.91 5.04 7.16
CA LEU A 21 -4.54 6.08 6.21
C LEU A 21 -5.80 6.76 5.68
N LEU A 22 -5.89 8.05 5.88
CA LEU A 22 -7.03 8.84 5.46
C LEU A 22 -6.62 9.89 4.43
N GLY A 23 -7.54 10.24 3.56
CA GLY A 23 -7.26 11.18 2.48
C GLY A 23 -6.51 10.52 1.33
N ASN A 24 -5.56 11.24 0.75
CA ASN A 24 -4.74 10.74 -0.35
C ASN A 24 -3.33 10.44 0.16
N SER A 25 -2.94 9.18 0.13
CA SER A 25 -1.63 8.76 0.61
C SER A 25 -0.81 8.21 -0.55
N GLU A 26 0.49 8.43 -0.51
CA GLU A 26 1.42 7.94 -1.52
C GLU A 26 2.56 7.19 -0.86
N LEU A 27 2.85 6.00 -1.40
CA LEU A 27 3.98 5.19 -0.97
C LEU A 27 4.84 4.89 -2.18
N ASN A 28 6.07 5.37 -2.17
CA ASN A 28 7.03 5.09 -3.22
C ASN A 28 8.10 4.14 -2.69
N GLN A 29 8.14 2.94 -3.21
CA GLN A 29 9.13 1.94 -2.83
C GLN A 29 10.26 1.92 -3.86
N GLY A 30 11.50 2.00 -3.39
CA GLY A 30 12.65 1.80 -4.25
C GLY A 30 12.96 0.32 -4.42
N VAL A 31 13.82 -0.21 -3.56
CA VAL A 31 14.21 -1.62 -3.59
C VAL A 31 13.97 -2.21 -2.20
N GLY A 32 13.26 -3.32 -2.11
CA GLY A 32 13.06 -3.99 -0.83
C GLY A 32 11.66 -4.52 -0.65
N GLN A 33 11.23 -4.57 0.60
CA GLN A 33 9.96 -5.16 0.97
C GLN A 33 9.11 -4.15 1.75
N THR A 34 7.84 -4.07 1.40
CA THR A 34 6.89 -3.21 2.11
C THR A 34 5.78 -4.08 2.70
N ASN A 35 5.60 -3.97 4.01
CA ASN A 35 4.49 -4.60 4.71
C ASN A 35 3.60 -3.50 5.26
N LEU A 36 2.45 -3.33 4.66
CA LEU A 36 1.50 -2.30 5.06
C LEU A 36 0.26 -2.96 5.67
N THR A 37 -0.04 -2.60 6.90
CA THR A 37 -1.26 -3.06 7.56
C THR A 37 -2.17 -1.85 7.76
N LEU A 38 -3.31 -1.88 7.10
CA LEU A 38 -4.28 -0.80 7.19
C LEU A 38 -5.35 -1.19 8.22
N THR A 39 -5.56 -0.32 9.19
CA THR A 39 -6.60 -0.54 10.19
C THR A 39 -7.91 0.03 9.68
N GLY A 40 -8.99 -0.69 9.92
CA GLY A 40 -10.31 -0.32 9.44
C GLY A 40 -10.84 -1.29 8.40
N ASN A 41 -11.93 -0.93 7.75
CA ASN A 41 -12.55 -1.76 6.73
C ASN A 41 -11.87 -1.55 5.38
N LYS A 42 -11.69 -2.64 4.65
CA LYS A 42 -11.13 -2.55 3.30
C LYS A 42 -12.01 -1.70 2.36
N ASP A 43 -13.29 -1.59 2.67
CA ASP A 43 -14.22 -0.79 1.87
C ASP A 43 -14.00 0.71 2.03
N ASP A 44 -13.23 1.13 3.02
CA ASP A 44 -12.89 2.54 3.23
C ASP A 44 -11.71 2.98 2.39
N TYR A 45 -11.05 2.06 1.70
CA TYR A 45 -9.81 2.33 0.99
C TYR A 45 -9.95 2.05 -0.50
N ARG A 46 -9.23 2.84 -1.26
CA ARG A 46 -9.01 2.59 -2.67
C ARG A 46 -7.51 2.51 -2.91
N LEU A 47 -7.01 1.33 -3.20
CA LEU A 47 -5.60 1.08 -3.40
C LEU A 47 -5.27 1.06 -4.88
N ASN A 48 -4.37 1.94 -5.29
CA ASN A 48 -3.84 1.93 -6.66
C ASN A 48 -2.43 1.38 -6.61
N PHE A 49 -2.18 0.36 -7.41
CA PHE A 49 -0.88 -0.29 -7.47
C PHE A 49 -0.20 -0.01 -8.79
N ASP A 50 1.02 0.46 -8.72
CA ASP A 50 1.89 0.60 -9.87
C ASP A 50 3.18 -0.12 -9.49
N LYS A 51 3.33 -1.34 -9.95
CA LYS A 51 4.49 -2.13 -9.58
C LYS A 51 5.51 -2.11 -10.70
N GLY A 52 6.80 -1.99 -10.33
CA GLY A 52 7.88 -2.18 -11.27
C GLY A 52 8.18 -3.66 -11.44
N LEU A 53 9.16 -4.16 -10.68
CA LEU A 53 9.51 -5.57 -10.68
C LEU A 53 9.24 -6.16 -9.31
N GLY A 54 8.51 -7.27 -9.25
CA GLY A 54 8.20 -7.91 -7.98
C GLY A 54 6.76 -8.34 -7.92
N SER A 55 6.22 -8.43 -6.71
CA SER A 55 4.85 -8.87 -6.49
C SER A 55 4.11 -7.97 -5.53
N ILE A 56 2.81 -7.88 -5.73
CA ILE A 56 1.90 -7.15 -4.85
C ILE A 56 0.84 -8.13 -4.36
N SER A 57 0.62 -8.14 -3.07
CA SER A 57 -0.41 -8.96 -2.45
C SER A 57 -1.28 -8.09 -1.56
N VAL A 58 -2.59 -8.29 -1.63
CA VAL A 58 -3.55 -7.63 -0.75
C VAL A 58 -4.31 -8.72 -0.02
N ASP A 59 -4.18 -8.70 1.30
CA ASP A 59 -4.86 -9.64 2.17
C ASP A 59 -4.59 -11.10 1.76
N GLY A 60 -3.35 -11.37 1.37
CA GLY A 60 -2.93 -12.69 0.93
C GLY A 60 -3.21 -13.02 -0.53
N GLN A 61 -3.82 -12.12 -1.27
CA GLN A 61 -4.20 -12.33 -2.65
C GLN A 61 -3.32 -11.53 -3.59
N LYS A 62 -2.72 -12.20 -4.58
CA LYS A 62 -1.86 -11.52 -5.54
C LYS A 62 -2.64 -10.59 -6.45
N MET A 63 -2.09 -9.41 -6.65
CA MET A 63 -2.68 -8.41 -7.53
C MET A 63 -1.81 -8.23 -8.78
N SER A 64 -2.47 -7.86 -9.87
CA SER A 64 -1.79 -7.53 -11.11
C SER A 64 -1.18 -6.13 -11.04
N ASP A 65 -0.24 -5.88 -11.95
CA ASP A 65 0.30 -4.54 -12.16
C ASP A 65 -0.82 -3.58 -12.59
N ASP A 66 -0.74 -2.33 -12.17
CA ASP A 66 -1.73 -1.30 -12.50
C ASP A 66 -3.14 -1.67 -12.05
N SER A 67 -3.24 -2.36 -10.92
CA SER A 67 -4.53 -2.76 -10.36
C SER A 67 -5.09 -1.71 -9.42
N VAL A 68 -6.40 -1.71 -9.29
CA VAL A 68 -7.10 -0.91 -8.30
C VAL A 68 -7.91 -1.86 -7.43
N TYR A 69 -7.77 -1.72 -6.11
CA TYR A 69 -8.47 -2.54 -5.15
C TYR A 69 -9.36 -1.66 -4.28
N GLY A 70 -10.66 -1.95 -4.26
CA GLY A 70 -11.61 -1.23 -3.43
C GLY A 70 -12.16 0.02 -4.08
N ASN A 71 -13.16 0.61 -3.46
CA ASN A 71 -13.84 1.83 -3.92
C ASN A 71 -14.03 2.83 -2.80
N GLY A 72 -13.17 2.80 -1.79
CA GLY A 72 -13.31 3.67 -0.65
C GLY A 72 -12.98 5.12 -0.95
N GLN A 73 -13.19 5.96 0.04
CA GLN A 73 -12.91 7.39 -0.06
C GLN A 73 -11.44 7.71 0.16
N ASN A 74 -10.74 6.82 0.85
CA ASN A 74 -9.34 7.04 1.19
C ASN A 74 -8.46 6.38 0.14
N LYS A 75 -7.77 7.19 -0.63
CA LYS A 75 -6.96 6.72 -1.74
C LYS A 75 -5.53 6.49 -1.27
N VAL A 76 -4.98 5.33 -1.59
CA VAL A 76 -3.59 5.00 -1.32
C VAL A 76 -2.92 4.61 -2.64
N ASP A 77 -1.97 5.42 -3.08
CA ASP A 77 -1.18 5.13 -4.27
C ASP A 77 0.11 4.44 -3.83
N ILE A 78 0.33 3.24 -4.32
CA ILE A 78 1.51 2.46 -4.00
C ILE A 78 2.31 2.24 -5.28
N ASP A 79 3.47 2.87 -5.33
CA ASP A 79 4.39 2.77 -6.45
C ASP A 79 5.53 1.87 -6.03
N GLY A 80 5.59 0.67 -6.58
CA GLY A 80 6.62 -0.30 -6.26
C GLY A 80 7.74 -0.27 -7.27
N GLY A 81 8.98 -0.20 -6.79
CA GLY A 81 10.16 -0.34 -7.63
C GLY A 81 10.49 -1.80 -7.83
N VAL A 82 11.49 -2.30 -7.08
CA VAL A 82 11.90 -3.70 -7.14
C VAL A 82 11.66 -4.32 -5.77
N GLY A 83 10.89 -5.41 -5.71
CA GLY A 83 10.65 -6.09 -4.46
C GLY A 83 9.20 -6.50 -4.26
N GLU A 84 8.82 -6.66 -3.02
CA GLU A 84 7.53 -7.21 -2.65
C GLU A 84 6.72 -6.21 -1.84
N ILE A 85 5.45 -6.09 -2.16
CA ILE A 85 4.52 -5.25 -1.41
C ILE A 85 3.40 -6.14 -0.88
N LYS A 86 3.20 -6.09 0.43
CA LYS A 86 2.13 -6.83 1.09
C LYS A 86 1.23 -5.85 1.82
N VAL A 87 -0.05 -5.88 1.50
CA VAL A 87 -1.04 -5.06 2.16
C VAL A 87 -2.02 -5.96 2.88
N ASN A 88 -2.25 -5.69 4.16
CA ASN A 88 -3.21 -6.43 4.95
C ASN A 88 -4.16 -5.45 5.61
N PHE A 89 -5.39 -5.90 5.85
CA PHE A 89 -6.38 -5.11 6.57
C PHE A 89 -6.60 -5.70 7.95
N SER A 90 -6.60 -4.83 8.95
CA SER A 90 -6.84 -5.22 10.32
C SER A 90 -8.01 -4.39 10.87
N LYS A 91 -9.01 -5.07 11.34
CA LYS A 91 -10.20 -4.39 11.92
C LYS A 91 -9.99 -4.03 13.38
#